data_59a9449d928bd77623d3741ce50fd8e2
#
_entry.id   59a9449d928bd77623d3741ce50fd8e2
#
_cell.length_a   1.000
_cell.length_b   1.000
_cell.length_c   1.000
_cell.angle_alpha   90.00
_cell.angle_beta   90.00
_cell.angle_gamma   90.00
#
_symmetry.space_group_name_H-M   'P 1'
#
loop_
_entity.id
_entity.type
_entity.pdbx_description
1 polymer ?
#
loop_
_entity_poly.entity_id
_entity_poly.type
_entity_poly.pdbx_seq_one_letter_code
_entity_poly.pdbx_strand_id
1 'polypeptide(L)'
;YWEGNSQIQLEIDLYNTPTDGSYGAYNVFEGGYGLTYSIVDVYHIDNTEASVAVESSMGKQKAEFKYNPTTKELSFLPPGSEPVVFKQKDKCNYVFISGGDKINVRSTPVSGSSLMKANRGQSFRFLGKEKGWFKVELSAQDKRIGYISPKYAFYLKDNTIPEHAFSKSYANALTSFTLEKKGEQVFMVKTTMYPPQGESIPMSSVESYAGKIEGNALVFTYFSGMPTQDINEMSKVEPYVVYYWKESGMFIMEGENYAADM
;
A
#
# COMPACT_ATOMS: atom_id res chain seq x y z
N TYR A 1 4.96 -7.75 10.48
CA TYR A 1 5.27 -6.40 9.99
C TYR A 1 4.92 -5.38 11.07
N TRP A 2 5.85 -4.52 11.39
CA TRP A 2 5.71 -3.52 12.43
C TRP A 2 5.94 -2.14 11.84
N GLU A 3 5.09 -1.18 12.17
CA GLU A 3 5.19 0.19 11.68
C GLU A 3 5.43 1.13 12.86
N GLY A 4 6.54 1.86 12.81
CA GLY A 4 6.87 2.96 13.71
C GLY A 4 6.26 4.28 13.24
N ASN A 5 6.95 5.37 13.46
CA ASN A 5 6.64 6.62 12.77
C ASN A 5 7.01 6.47 11.28
N SER A 6 6.56 7.38 10.42
CA SER A 6 6.69 7.29 8.95
C SER A 6 8.13 7.18 8.40
N GLN A 7 9.14 7.26 9.27
CA GLN A 7 10.56 7.22 8.91
C GLN A 7 11.26 5.93 9.33
N ILE A 8 10.57 5.04 10.08
CA ILE A 8 11.19 3.84 10.65
C ILE A 8 10.36 2.62 10.29
N GLN A 9 11.01 1.63 9.70
CA GLN A 9 10.42 0.35 9.32
C GLN A 9 11.21 -0.80 9.93
N LEU A 10 10.50 -1.81 10.43
CA LEU A 10 11.08 -3.02 10.98
C LEU A 10 10.41 -4.25 10.36
N GLU A 11 11.21 -5.11 9.75
CA GLU A 11 10.79 -6.43 9.28
C GLU A 11 11.68 -7.48 9.94
N ILE A 12 11.09 -8.40 10.70
CA ILE A 12 11.81 -9.43 11.45
C ILE A 12 11.10 -10.79 11.40
N ASP A 13 11.90 -11.85 11.30
CA ASP A 13 11.52 -13.24 11.58
C ASP A 13 12.63 -13.92 12.37
N LEU A 14 12.51 -13.89 13.69
CA LEU A 14 13.54 -14.40 14.59
C LEU A 14 13.43 -15.91 14.84
N TYR A 15 12.35 -16.57 14.41
CA TYR A 15 12.10 -17.98 14.65
C TYR A 15 12.58 -18.89 13.51
N ASN A 16 12.73 -18.35 12.31
CA ASN A 16 13.18 -19.12 11.16
C ASN A 16 14.67 -18.89 10.89
N THR A 17 15.37 -19.94 10.46
CA THR A 17 16.75 -19.79 9.99
C THR A 17 16.76 -19.01 8.69
N PRO A 18 17.50 -17.92 8.60
CA PRO A 18 17.53 -17.08 7.41
C PRO A 18 18.17 -17.80 6.22
N THR A 19 17.59 -17.62 5.04
CA THR A 19 18.14 -18.15 3.79
C THR A 19 19.20 -17.24 3.18
N ASP A 20 19.20 -15.96 3.55
CA ASP A 20 20.08 -14.90 3.05
C ASP A 20 21.12 -14.40 4.07
N GLY A 21 21.17 -15.04 5.26
CA GLY A 21 22.07 -14.65 6.35
C GLY A 21 21.56 -13.50 7.23
N SER A 22 20.29 -13.09 7.07
CA SER A 22 19.69 -12.04 7.89
C SER A 22 18.32 -12.47 8.43
N TYR A 23 18.06 -12.21 9.73
CA TYR A 23 16.75 -12.40 10.38
C TYR A 23 15.78 -11.23 10.13
N GLY A 24 16.20 -10.25 9.35
CA GLY A 24 15.41 -9.07 9.03
C GLY A 24 16.24 -7.79 9.03
N ALA A 25 15.57 -6.67 8.84
CA ALA A 25 16.20 -5.37 8.77
C ALA A 25 15.42 -4.29 9.53
N TYR A 26 16.17 -3.38 10.10
CA TYR A 26 15.69 -2.14 10.68
C TYR A 26 16.20 -0.98 9.84
N ASN A 27 15.28 -0.20 9.29
CA ASN A 27 15.58 0.92 8.42
C ASN A 27 15.20 2.23 9.11
N VAL A 28 16.14 3.17 9.19
CA VAL A 28 15.92 4.54 9.68
C VAL A 28 16.17 5.52 8.56
N PHE A 29 15.22 6.40 8.32
CA PHE A 29 15.33 7.46 7.33
C PHE A 29 15.31 8.82 8.04
N GLU A 30 16.49 9.46 8.20
CA GLU A 30 16.62 10.81 8.74
C GLU A 30 17.33 11.72 7.74
N GLY A 31 16.75 12.89 7.48
CA GLY A 31 17.39 13.95 6.72
C GLY A 31 17.80 13.60 5.29
N GLY A 32 17.09 12.66 4.64
CA GLY A 32 17.42 12.18 3.27
C GLY A 32 18.48 11.08 3.20
N TYR A 33 18.96 10.60 4.34
CA TYR A 33 19.88 9.45 4.44
C TYR A 33 19.17 8.28 5.10
N GLY A 34 19.21 7.11 4.45
CA GLY A 34 18.73 5.85 5.03
C GLY A 34 19.88 5.09 5.70
N LEU A 35 19.70 4.70 6.96
CA LEU A 35 20.56 3.73 7.62
C LEU A 35 19.81 2.41 7.72
N THR A 36 20.42 1.33 7.23
CA THR A 36 19.92 -0.02 7.36
C THR A 36 20.78 -0.79 8.33
N TYR A 37 20.12 -1.41 9.32
CA TYR A 37 20.72 -2.35 10.25
C TYR A 37 20.20 -3.74 9.92
N SER A 38 21.07 -4.68 9.55
CA SER A 38 20.71 -6.07 9.34
C SER A 38 20.72 -6.82 10.67
N ILE A 39 19.70 -7.63 10.96
CA ILE A 39 19.67 -8.49 12.12
C ILE A 39 20.38 -9.79 11.73
N VAL A 40 21.63 -9.95 12.21
CA VAL A 40 22.53 -11.01 11.76
C VAL A 40 22.68 -12.18 12.72
N ASP A 41 22.16 -12.05 13.97
CA ASP A 41 22.22 -13.11 14.96
C ASP A 41 21.14 -12.92 16.04
N VAL A 42 20.74 -14.01 16.69
CA VAL A 42 19.75 -14.02 17.78
C VAL A 42 20.42 -14.64 19.01
N TYR A 43 20.63 -13.84 20.05
CA TYR A 43 21.26 -14.30 21.30
C TYR A 43 20.25 -14.90 22.28
N HIS A 44 19.04 -14.33 22.30
CA HIS A 44 17.95 -14.76 23.16
C HIS A 44 16.62 -14.41 22.51
N ILE A 45 15.64 -15.29 22.66
CA ILE A 45 14.26 -15.04 22.27
C ILE A 45 13.30 -15.82 23.16
N ASP A 46 12.26 -15.14 23.65
CA ASP A 46 11.10 -15.72 24.29
C ASP A 46 9.81 -15.08 23.76
N ASN A 47 8.67 -15.27 24.43
CA ASN A 47 7.38 -14.76 23.96
C ASN A 47 7.24 -13.23 24.07
N THR A 48 8.09 -12.55 24.79
CA THR A 48 7.97 -11.12 25.12
C THR A 48 9.26 -10.32 24.90
N GLU A 49 10.40 -10.99 24.88
CA GLU A 49 11.69 -10.32 24.75
C GLU A 49 12.59 -11.06 23.74
N ALA A 50 13.41 -10.29 23.02
CA ALA A 50 14.48 -10.84 22.20
C ALA A 50 15.73 -9.95 22.29
N SER A 51 16.89 -10.57 22.24
CA SER A 51 18.20 -9.92 22.20
C SER A 51 18.91 -10.39 20.93
N VAL A 52 19.30 -9.47 20.09
CA VAL A 52 19.83 -9.75 18.74
C VAL A 52 21.13 -9.00 18.48
N ALA A 53 21.90 -9.47 17.51
CA ALA A 53 22.96 -8.68 16.92
C ALA A 53 22.46 -7.96 15.70
N VAL A 54 22.68 -6.65 15.63
CA VAL A 54 22.47 -5.83 14.46
C VAL A 54 23.81 -5.41 13.88
N GLU A 55 23.90 -5.41 12.56
CA GLU A 55 25.10 -5.01 11.83
C GLU A 55 24.80 -3.81 10.93
N SER A 56 25.69 -2.83 10.97
CA SER A 56 25.66 -1.64 10.13
C SER A 56 27.06 -1.31 9.65
N SER A 57 27.24 -0.19 8.97
CA SER A 57 28.56 0.36 8.62
C SER A 57 29.48 0.61 9.83
N MET A 58 28.92 0.67 11.03
CA MET A 58 29.67 0.85 12.30
C MET A 58 30.02 -0.48 12.99
N GLY A 59 29.72 -1.61 12.35
CA GLY A 59 29.98 -2.95 12.85
C GLY A 59 28.80 -3.60 13.56
N LYS A 60 29.09 -4.72 14.25
CA LYS A 60 28.10 -5.57 14.92
C LYS A 60 27.85 -5.08 16.34
N GLN A 61 26.60 -4.83 16.70
CA GLN A 61 26.18 -4.30 18.00
C GLN A 61 24.98 -5.07 18.55
N LYS A 62 24.74 -5.02 19.86
CA LYS A 62 23.57 -5.64 20.50
C LYS A 62 22.38 -4.69 20.45
N ALA A 63 21.21 -5.24 20.12
CA ALA A 63 19.92 -4.57 20.22
C ALA A 63 18.90 -5.44 20.94
N GLU A 64 17.84 -4.82 21.47
CA GLU A 64 16.81 -5.52 22.26
C GLU A 64 15.42 -5.21 21.73
N PHE A 65 14.57 -6.24 21.75
CA PHE A 65 13.14 -6.13 21.47
C PHE A 65 12.34 -6.49 22.72
N LYS A 66 11.25 -5.75 22.96
CA LYS A 66 10.26 -6.07 23.98
C LYS A 66 8.87 -5.99 23.41
N TYR A 67 8.12 -7.07 23.49
CA TYR A 67 6.74 -7.15 23.01
C TYR A 67 5.75 -7.09 24.17
N ASN A 68 4.79 -6.16 24.07
CA ASN A 68 3.66 -6.09 25.00
C ASN A 68 2.44 -6.76 24.35
N PRO A 69 2.03 -7.95 24.80
CA PRO A 69 0.91 -8.68 24.21
C PRO A 69 -0.45 -8.01 24.48
N THR A 70 -0.55 -7.16 25.50
CA THR A 70 -1.80 -6.45 25.83
C THR A 70 -2.04 -5.27 24.92
N THR A 71 -1.01 -4.45 24.67
CA THR A 71 -1.11 -3.27 23.78
C THR A 71 -0.76 -3.61 22.33
N LYS A 72 -0.25 -4.82 22.07
CA LYS A 72 0.28 -5.26 20.76
C LYS A 72 1.36 -4.32 20.22
N GLU A 73 2.19 -3.82 21.11
CA GLU A 73 3.31 -2.94 20.80
C GLU A 73 4.64 -3.69 20.92
N LEU A 74 5.52 -3.48 19.96
CA LEU A 74 6.90 -3.93 19.98
C LEU A 74 7.81 -2.72 20.20
N SER A 75 8.55 -2.73 21.30
CA SER A 75 9.61 -1.77 21.56
C SER A 75 10.93 -2.32 21.05
N PHE A 76 11.64 -1.57 20.25
CA PHE A 76 12.98 -1.86 19.78
C PHE A 76 13.94 -0.83 20.37
N LEU A 77 14.99 -1.31 21.02
CA LEU A 77 16.07 -0.49 21.56
C LEU A 77 17.30 -0.66 20.65
N PRO A 78 17.53 0.27 19.70
CA PRO A 78 18.74 0.27 18.88
C PRO A 78 19.97 0.63 19.71
N PRO A 79 21.17 0.24 19.29
CA PRO A 79 22.41 0.61 19.98
C PRO A 79 22.57 2.12 20.06
N GLY A 80 22.74 2.64 21.29
CA GLY A 80 23.02 4.06 21.53
C GLY A 80 21.88 5.04 21.25
N SER A 81 20.65 4.56 21.11
CA SER A 81 19.47 5.36 20.80
C SER A 81 18.34 5.15 21.80
N GLU A 82 17.34 6.01 21.77
CA GLU A 82 16.11 5.84 22.53
C GLU A 82 15.25 4.70 21.96
N PRO A 83 14.40 4.05 22.79
CA PRO A 83 13.50 3.01 22.32
C PRO A 83 12.51 3.52 21.26
N VAL A 84 12.35 2.75 20.20
CA VAL A 84 11.35 3.00 19.17
C VAL A 84 10.19 2.02 19.35
N VAL A 85 8.97 2.56 19.44
CA VAL A 85 7.75 1.75 19.62
C VAL A 85 7.05 1.56 18.30
N PHE A 86 6.81 0.30 17.96
CA PHE A 86 6.06 -0.11 16.78
C PHE A 86 4.70 -0.70 17.20
N LYS A 87 3.67 -0.41 16.44
CA LYS A 87 2.37 -1.06 16.59
C LYS A 87 2.25 -2.21 15.60
N GLN A 88 1.80 -3.36 16.09
CA GLN A 88 1.49 -4.47 15.21
C GLN A 88 0.33 -4.06 14.31
N LYS A 89 0.57 -3.98 13.01
CA LYS A 89 -0.54 -3.96 12.05
C LYS A 89 -1.12 -5.37 12.00
N ASP A 90 -2.42 -5.49 12.22
CA ASP A 90 -3.12 -6.73 11.90
C ASP A 90 -2.77 -7.05 10.46
N LYS A 91 -2.17 -8.25 10.23
CA LYS A 91 -1.96 -8.78 8.87
C LYS A 91 -3.34 -9.03 8.28
N CYS A 92 -3.96 -7.98 7.78
CA CYS A 92 -5.20 -8.12 7.06
C CYS A 92 -4.86 -8.73 5.70
N ASN A 93 -5.45 -9.85 5.42
CA ASN A 93 -5.45 -10.42 4.09
C ASN A 93 -6.57 -9.76 3.29
N TYR A 94 -6.38 -9.65 1.99
CA TYR A 94 -7.29 -8.94 1.10
C TYR A 94 -7.73 -9.80 -0.07
N VAL A 95 -8.85 -9.44 -0.66
CA VAL A 95 -9.35 -9.98 -1.94
C VAL A 95 -9.32 -8.85 -2.95
N PHE A 96 -8.56 -9.01 -4.01
CA PHE A 96 -8.35 -8.03 -5.07
C PHE A 96 -9.19 -8.39 -6.29
N ILE A 97 -9.94 -7.42 -6.83
CA ILE A 97 -10.76 -7.61 -8.03
C ILE A 97 -9.89 -7.50 -9.29
N SER A 98 -9.77 -8.60 -10.05
CA SER A 98 -9.00 -8.66 -11.29
C SER A 98 -9.85 -8.81 -12.54
N GLY A 99 -11.08 -9.34 -12.40
CA GLY A 99 -11.91 -9.79 -13.51
C GLY A 99 -12.72 -8.72 -14.22
N GLY A 100 -12.50 -7.44 -13.96
CA GLY A 100 -13.18 -6.32 -14.63
C GLY A 100 -14.00 -5.44 -13.67
N ASP A 101 -14.75 -4.50 -14.24
CA ASP A 101 -15.57 -3.56 -13.49
C ASP A 101 -16.98 -4.09 -13.22
N LYS A 102 -17.64 -3.47 -12.24
CA LYS A 102 -19.03 -3.74 -11.85
C LYS A 102 -19.27 -5.20 -11.43
N ILE A 103 -18.25 -5.84 -10.85
CA ILE A 103 -18.38 -7.20 -10.29
C ILE A 103 -19.31 -7.17 -9.09
N ASN A 104 -20.28 -8.10 -9.05
CA ASN A 104 -21.20 -8.20 -7.94
C ASN A 104 -20.50 -8.71 -6.66
N VAL A 105 -20.58 -7.92 -5.59
CA VAL A 105 -20.38 -8.40 -4.23
C VAL A 105 -21.74 -8.79 -3.68
N ARG A 106 -21.92 -10.06 -3.33
CA ARG A 106 -23.23 -10.64 -3.01
C ARG A 106 -23.46 -10.80 -1.52
N SER A 107 -24.72 -10.86 -1.10
CA SER A 107 -25.11 -11.07 0.30
C SER A 107 -24.89 -12.51 0.78
N THR A 108 -24.90 -13.48 -0.13
CA THR A 108 -24.58 -14.90 0.12
C THR A 108 -23.81 -15.48 -1.06
N PRO A 109 -23.04 -16.57 -0.88
CA PRO A 109 -22.36 -17.25 -1.98
C PRO A 109 -23.35 -17.70 -3.05
N VAL A 110 -22.92 -17.69 -4.32
CA VAL A 110 -23.62 -18.21 -5.50
C VAL A 110 -24.87 -17.40 -5.89
N SER A 111 -25.90 -17.33 -5.04
CA SER A 111 -27.24 -16.83 -5.41
C SER A 111 -27.71 -15.60 -4.65
N GLY A 112 -26.88 -15.03 -3.75
CA GLY A 112 -27.24 -13.84 -2.99
C GLY A 112 -27.50 -12.60 -3.87
N SER A 113 -28.32 -11.68 -3.38
CA SER A 113 -28.50 -10.37 -3.98
C SER A 113 -27.20 -9.57 -4.02
N SER A 114 -27.06 -8.67 -4.98
CA SER A 114 -25.91 -7.78 -5.04
C SER A 114 -26.00 -6.71 -3.94
N LEU A 115 -25.01 -6.65 -3.08
CA LEU A 115 -24.88 -5.60 -2.06
C LEU A 115 -24.24 -4.34 -2.65
N MET A 116 -23.27 -4.54 -3.54
CA MET A 116 -22.59 -3.46 -4.25
C MET A 116 -21.93 -3.99 -5.52
N LYS A 117 -21.47 -3.06 -6.34
CA LYS A 117 -20.60 -3.33 -7.50
C LYS A 117 -19.16 -2.97 -7.13
N ALA A 118 -18.25 -3.89 -7.37
CA ALA A 118 -16.82 -3.69 -7.19
C ALA A 118 -16.14 -3.45 -8.53
N ASN A 119 -15.19 -2.54 -8.56
CA ASN A 119 -14.42 -2.22 -9.75
C ASN A 119 -13.08 -2.98 -9.75
N ARG A 120 -12.51 -3.16 -10.91
CA ARG A 120 -11.18 -3.74 -11.10
C ARG A 120 -10.15 -2.91 -10.30
N GLY A 121 -9.25 -3.60 -9.60
CA GLY A 121 -8.25 -2.96 -8.73
C GLY A 121 -8.72 -2.77 -7.29
N GLN A 122 -10.01 -2.71 -7.02
CA GLN A 122 -10.55 -2.60 -5.67
C GLN A 122 -10.20 -3.83 -4.83
N SER A 123 -9.83 -3.61 -3.58
CA SER A 123 -9.56 -4.67 -2.61
C SER A 123 -10.52 -4.62 -1.43
N PHE A 124 -10.77 -5.80 -0.84
CA PHE A 124 -11.65 -5.99 0.30
C PHE A 124 -10.93 -6.80 1.37
N ARG A 125 -11.15 -6.50 2.65
CA ARG A 125 -10.61 -7.30 3.74
C ARG A 125 -11.16 -8.72 3.67
N PHE A 126 -10.27 -9.70 3.63
CA PHE A 126 -10.61 -11.12 3.58
C PHE A 126 -10.96 -11.64 4.98
N LEU A 127 -12.11 -12.28 5.10
CA LEU A 127 -12.61 -12.89 6.34
C LEU A 127 -12.61 -14.42 6.30
N GLY A 128 -12.40 -15.03 5.12
CA GLY A 128 -12.43 -16.47 4.95
C GLY A 128 -13.01 -16.90 3.61
N LYS A 129 -13.32 -18.19 3.51
CA LYS A 129 -14.05 -18.77 2.34
C LYS A 129 -15.31 -19.49 2.81
N GLU A 130 -16.36 -19.39 2.00
CA GLU A 130 -17.60 -20.10 2.21
C GLU A 130 -18.12 -20.60 0.86
N LYS A 131 -18.39 -21.91 0.75
CA LYS A 131 -18.79 -22.57 -0.52
C LYS A 131 -17.89 -22.22 -1.71
N GLY A 132 -16.56 -22.06 -1.45
CA GLY A 132 -15.58 -21.70 -2.46
C GLY A 132 -15.51 -20.21 -2.81
N TRP A 133 -16.40 -19.36 -2.27
CA TRP A 133 -16.41 -17.93 -2.48
C TRP A 133 -15.58 -17.21 -1.40
N PHE A 134 -14.99 -16.08 -1.76
CA PHE A 134 -14.32 -15.20 -0.82
C PHE A 134 -15.34 -14.47 0.03
N LYS A 135 -15.25 -14.61 1.35
CA LYS A 135 -16.01 -13.87 2.34
C LYS A 135 -15.22 -12.62 2.71
N VAL A 136 -15.82 -11.45 2.58
CA VAL A 136 -15.14 -10.17 2.73
C VAL A 136 -15.95 -9.18 3.56
N GLU A 137 -15.28 -8.21 4.16
CA GLU A 137 -15.87 -7.01 4.75
C GLU A 137 -15.95 -5.93 3.67
N LEU A 138 -17.10 -5.23 3.54
CA LEU A 138 -17.33 -4.30 2.42
C LEU A 138 -16.45 -3.07 2.49
N SER A 139 -16.27 -2.47 3.68
CA SER A 139 -15.31 -1.40 3.93
C SER A 139 -15.03 -1.24 5.42
N ALA A 140 -14.07 -0.39 5.77
CA ALA A 140 -13.78 -0.07 7.18
C ALA A 140 -14.99 0.57 7.90
N GLN A 141 -15.83 1.31 7.20
CA GLN A 141 -17.06 1.93 7.70
C GLN A 141 -18.27 1.00 7.59
N ASP A 142 -18.38 0.28 6.45
CA ASP A 142 -19.43 -0.70 6.22
C ASP A 142 -18.95 -2.12 6.56
N LYS A 143 -19.21 -2.54 7.78
CA LYS A 143 -18.82 -3.85 8.33
C LYS A 143 -19.65 -5.02 7.81
N ARG A 144 -20.61 -4.79 6.91
CA ARG A 144 -21.40 -5.87 6.32
C ARG A 144 -20.50 -6.86 5.59
N ILE A 145 -20.92 -8.11 5.65
CA ILE A 145 -20.24 -9.22 4.99
C ILE A 145 -20.76 -9.33 3.56
N GLY A 146 -19.83 -9.41 2.61
CA GLY A 146 -20.10 -9.72 1.22
C GLY A 146 -19.36 -10.96 0.76
N TYR A 147 -19.76 -11.46 -0.42
CA TYR A 147 -19.17 -12.63 -1.06
C TYR A 147 -18.77 -12.31 -2.49
N ILE A 148 -17.53 -12.68 -2.85
CA ILE A 148 -16.95 -12.44 -4.18
C ILE A 148 -16.54 -13.79 -4.79
N SER A 149 -16.91 -14.00 -6.05
CA SER A 149 -16.54 -15.22 -6.78
C SER A 149 -15.03 -15.23 -7.09
N PRO A 150 -14.33 -16.36 -6.86
CA PRO A 150 -12.91 -16.49 -7.20
C PRO A 150 -12.64 -16.41 -8.72
N LYS A 151 -13.67 -16.45 -9.56
CA LYS A 151 -13.55 -16.21 -10.99
C LYS A 151 -13.09 -14.77 -11.32
N TYR A 152 -13.42 -13.80 -10.43
CA TYR A 152 -13.20 -12.37 -10.68
C TYR A 152 -12.23 -11.73 -9.70
N ALA A 153 -11.66 -12.52 -8.79
CA ALA A 153 -10.81 -12.00 -7.74
C ALA A 153 -9.79 -13.03 -7.29
N PHE A 154 -8.72 -12.55 -6.71
CA PHE A 154 -7.71 -13.38 -6.07
C PHE A 154 -7.31 -12.83 -4.70
N TYR A 155 -6.61 -13.65 -3.94
CA TYR A 155 -6.19 -13.37 -2.58
C TYR A 155 -4.85 -12.64 -2.56
N LEU A 156 -4.76 -11.58 -1.75
CA LEU A 156 -3.54 -10.84 -1.44
C LEU A 156 -3.22 -10.92 0.04
N LYS A 157 -1.93 -11.02 0.38
CA LYS A 157 -1.47 -10.94 1.76
C LYS A 157 -1.41 -9.51 2.29
N ASP A 158 -1.36 -8.51 1.41
CA ASP A 158 -1.16 -7.11 1.72
C ASP A 158 -1.69 -6.26 0.55
N ASN A 159 -2.27 -5.10 0.87
CA ASN A 159 -2.81 -4.17 -0.11
C ASN A 159 -2.21 -2.75 0.01
N THR A 160 -1.05 -2.61 0.63
CA THR A 160 -0.39 -1.30 0.77
C THR A 160 0.27 -0.85 -0.52
N ILE A 161 0.32 0.46 -0.73
CA ILE A 161 1.10 1.09 -1.79
C ILE A 161 2.51 1.32 -1.23
N PRO A 162 3.56 0.72 -1.80
CA PRO A 162 4.92 0.90 -1.29
C PRO A 162 5.42 2.33 -1.58
N GLU A 163 6.29 2.85 -0.72
CA GLU A 163 6.79 4.23 -0.80
C GLU A 163 7.43 4.56 -2.15
N HIS A 164 8.21 3.62 -2.70
CA HIS A 164 8.85 3.81 -4.01
C HIS A 164 7.87 4.00 -5.18
N ALA A 165 6.59 3.70 -5.01
CA ALA A 165 5.57 3.97 -6.03
C ALA A 165 5.30 5.48 -6.21
N PHE A 166 5.62 6.30 -5.20
CA PHE A 166 5.40 7.75 -5.25
C PHE A 166 6.56 8.53 -5.91
N SER A 167 7.64 7.86 -6.29
CA SER A 167 8.80 8.47 -6.94
C SER A 167 8.93 8.12 -8.43
N LYS A 168 7.90 7.52 -9.02
CA LYS A 168 7.91 7.04 -10.41
C LYS A 168 6.84 7.75 -11.24
N SER A 169 7.08 7.77 -12.55
CA SER A 169 6.06 8.07 -13.55
C SER A 169 5.37 6.79 -13.98
N TYR A 170 4.10 6.90 -14.31
CA TYR A 170 3.27 5.78 -14.80
C TYR A 170 2.59 6.18 -16.08
N ALA A 171 2.53 5.28 -17.05
CA ALA A 171 1.95 5.57 -18.35
C ALA A 171 1.20 4.38 -18.95
N ASN A 172 0.28 4.70 -19.85
CA ASN A 172 -0.22 3.85 -20.91
C ASN A 172 0.00 4.56 -22.26
N ALA A 173 -0.62 4.10 -23.34
CA ALA A 173 -0.39 4.64 -24.68
C ALA A 173 -0.68 6.14 -24.84
N LEU A 174 -1.65 6.71 -24.11
CA LEU A 174 -2.14 8.08 -24.28
C LEU A 174 -2.06 8.94 -23.02
N THR A 175 -1.92 8.32 -21.86
CA THR A 175 -1.97 9.03 -20.58
C THR A 175 -0.77 8.66 -19.74
N SER A 176 -0.15 9.68 -19.15
CA SER A 176 0.89 9.48 -18.13
C SER A 176 0.54 10.26 -16.87
N PHE A 177 1.06 9.85 -15.73
CA PHE A 177 0.95 10.60 -14.50
C PHE A 177 2.16 10.39 -13.60
N THR A 178 2.40 11.38 -12.74
CA THR A 178 3.37 11.32 -11.64
C THR A 178 2.63 11.43 -10.32
N LEU A 179 3.20 10.83 -9.30
CA LEU A 179 2.68 10.87 -7.94
C LEU A 179 3.70 11.52 -7.02
N GLU A 180 3.24 12.35 -6.11
CA GLU A 180 4.04 12.90 -5.02
C GLU A 180 3.28 12.78 -3.71
N LYS A 181 3.96 12.29 -2.67
CA LYS A 181 3.39 12.16 -1.33
C LYS A 181 3.98 13.23 -0.43
N LYS A 182 3.11 14.04 0.20
CA LYS A 182 3.45 15.09 1.18
C LYS A 182 2.70 14.83 2.49
N GLY A 183 3.36 14.17 3.43
CA GLY A 183 2.72 13.71 4.66
C GLY A 183 1.60 12.69 4.37
N GLU A 184 0.36 13.00 4.77
CA GLU A 184 -0.82 12.14 4.50
C GLU A 184 -1.47 12.42 3.14
N GLN A 185 -1.07 13.48 2.45
CA GLN A 185 -1.63 13.84 1.16
C GLN A 185 -0.83 13.24 0.01
N VAL A 186 -1.55 12.88 -1.05
CA VAL A 186 -0.97 12.46 -2.33
C VAL A 186 -1.45 13.40 -3.42
N PHE A 187 -0.52 13.87 -4.21
CA PHE A 187 -0.76 14.67 -5.41
C PHE A 187 -0.47 13.82 -6.64
N MET A 188 -1.34 13.94 -7.63
CA MET A 188 -1.16 13.34 -8.96
C MET A 188 -1.22 14.43 -10.02
N VAL A 189 -0.23 14.47 -10.90
CA VAL A 189 -0.28 15.29 -12.12
C VAL A 189 -0.43 14.30 -13.29
N LYS A 190 -1.57 14.39 -13.98
CA LYS A 190 -1.96 13.53 -15.09
C LYS A 190 -1.89 14.32 -16.39
N THR A 191 -1.23 13.78 -17.39
CA THR A 191 -1.16 14.32 -18.75
C THR A 191 -1.82 13.34 -19.70
N THR A 192 -2.81 13.81 -20.47
CA THR A 192 -3.47 13.01 -21.50
C THR A 192 -3.16 13.61 -22.87
N MET A 193 -2.65 12.79 -23.78
CA MET A 193 -2.38 13.15 -25.16
C MET A 193 -3.57 12.77 -26.04
N TYR A 194 -4.00 13.70 -26.88
CA TYR A 194 -5.06 13.48 -27.86
C TYR A 194 -4.39 13.32 -29.24
N PRO A 195 -4.57 12.16 -29.90
CA PRO A 195 -4.05 12.00 -31.25
C PRO A 195 -4.65 13.05 -32.20
N PRO A 196 -3.88 13.52 -33.18
CA PRO A 196 -4.35 14.52 -34.13
C PRO A 196 -5.54 13.98 -34.92
N GLN A 197 -6.55 14.84 -35.08
CA GLN A 197 -7.67 14.57 -35.99
C GLN A 197 -7.42 15.32 -37.31
N GLY A 198 -7.07 14.58 -38.38
CA GLY A 198 -6.68 15.14 -39.64
C GLY A 198 -5.33 15.86 -39.62
N GLU A 199 -5.25 17.07 -40.17
CA GLU A 199 -4.03 17.89 -40.21
C GLU A 199 -3.77 18.71 -38.93
N SER A 200 -4.53 18.45 -37.84
CA SER A 200 -4.41 19.20 -36.58
C SER A 200 -3.14 18.81 -35.79
N ILE A 201 -2.63 19.74 -34.99
CA ILE A 201 -1.51 19.51 -34.08
C ILE A 201 -1.99 18.61 -32.92
N PRO A 202 -1.18 17.66 -32.45
CA PRO A 202 -1.47 16.89 -31.24
C PRO A 202 -1.74 17.83 -30.06
N MET A 203 -2.83 17.59 -29.34
CA MET A 203 -3.16 18.36 -28.13
C MET A 203 -2.90 17.52 -26.89
N SER A 204 -2.61 18.17 -25.78
CA SER A 204 -2.53 17.53 -24.48
C SER A 204 -3.32 18.32 -23.44
N SER A 205 -3.92 17.61 -22.50
CA SER A 205 -4.44 18.20 -21.26
C SER A 205 -3.55 17.83 -20.10
N VAL A 206 -3.43 18.73 -19.14
CA VAL A 206 -2.77 18.49 -17.87
C VAL A 206 -3.77 18.75 -16.76
N GLU A 207 -3.90 17.80 -15.86
CA GLU A 207 -4.83 17.81 -14.74
C GLU A 207 -4.07 17.49 -13.46
N SER A 208 -4.43 18.12 -12.35
CA SER A 208 -3.87 17.85 -11.04
C SER A 208 -4.96 17.38 -10.08
N TYR A 209 -4.61 16.42 -9.26
CA TYR A 209 -5.48 15.82 -8.26
C TYR A 209 -4.79 15.80 -6.92
N ALA A 210 -5.55 15.99 -5.82
CA ALA A 210 -5.07 15.81 -4.47
C ALA A 210 -6.03 14.94 -3.66
N GLY A 211 -5.48 14.07 -2.83
CA GLY A 211 -6.26 13.11 -2.06
C GLY A 211 -5.46 12.38 -0.99
N LYS A 212 -5.93 11.21 -0.62
CA LYS A 212 -5.36 10.38 0.45
C LYS A 212 -5.21 8.92 0.01
N ILE A 213 -4.40 8.18 0.77
CA ILE A 213 -4.23 6.73 0.60
C ILE A 213 -5.26 6.00 1.48
N GLU A 214 -6.01 5.09 0.86
CA GLU A 214 -6.94 4.18 1.55
C GLU A 214 -6.65 2.73 1.11
N GLY A 215 -5.79 2.03 1.86
CA GLY A 215 -5.31 0.69 1.49
C GLY A 215 -4.48 0.72 0.21
N ASN A 216 -4.94 0.03 -0.84
CA ASN A 216 -4.30 0.09 -2.17
C ASN A 216 -4.91 1.15 -3.10
N ALA A 217 -5.79 2.01 -2.59
CA ALA A 217 -6.42 3.06 -3.36
C ALA A 217 -5.82 4.43 -3.05
N LEU A 218 -5.68 5.24 -4.10
CA LEU A 218 -5.51 6.68 -4.02
C LEU A 218 -6.90 7.29 -4.26
N VAL A 219 -7.44 7.97 -3.26
CA VAL A 219 -8.78 8.58 -3.30
C VAL A 219 -8.61 10.08 -3.41
N PHE A 220 -8.77 10.61 -4.61
CA PHE A 220 -8.62 12.03 -4.92
C PHE A 220 -9.98 12.73 -4.79
N THR A 221 -10.02 13.75 -3.98
CA THR A 221 -11.23 14.57 -3.71
C THR A 221 -11.07 16.04 -4.08
N TYR A 222 -9.91 16.39 -4.64
CA TYR A 222 -9.60 17.73 -5.14
C TYR A 222 -9.03 17.65 -6.54
N PHE A 223 -9.36 18.63 -7.37
CA PHE A 223 -9.03 18.69 -8.80
C PHE A 223 -8.67 20.10 -9.25
N SER A 224 -7.72 20.21 -10.17
CA SER A 224 -7.42 21.42 -10.95
C SER A 224 -7.16 21.03 -12.41
N GLY A 225 -7.70 21.79 -13.36
CA GLY A 225 -7.38 21.69 -14.79
C GLY A 225 -6.01 22.30 -15.16
N MET A 226 -5.20 22.65 -14.16
CA MET A 226 -3.86 23.22 -14.32
C MET A 226 -2.86 22.45 -13.45
N PRO A 227 -1.56 22.39 -13.84
CA PRO A 227 -0.53 21.76 -13.01
C PRO A 227 -0.37 22.55 -11.71
N THR A 228 -0.73 21.93 -10.58
CA THR A 228 -0.52 22.48 -9.23
C THR A 228 -0.36 21.37 -8.21
N GLN A 229 0.34 21.68 -7.11
CA GLN A 229 0.46 20.86 -5.92
C GLN A 229 0.03 21.66 -4.67
N ASP A 230 -0.70 22.74 -4.87
CA ASP A 230 -1.34 23.48 -3.80
C ASP A 230 -2.84 23.17 -3.78
N ILE A 231 -3.30 22.52 -2.71
CA ILE A 231 -4.69 22.13 -2.53
C ILE A 231 -5.64 23.35 -2.49
N ASN A 232 -5.13 24.54 -2.11
CA ASN A 232 -5.91 25.78 -2.08
C ASN A 232 -6.26 26.29 -3.48
N GLU A 233 -5.52 25.83 -4.51
CA GLU A 233 -5.79 26.14 -5.93
C GLU A 233 -6.70 25.10 -6.60
N MET A 234 -7.18 24.09 -5.84
CA MET A 234 -7.99 23.00 -6.34
C MET A 234 -9.45 23.10 -5.90
N SER A 235 -10.36 22.67 -6.75
CA SER A 235 -11.78 22.53 -6.42
C SER A 235 -12.06 21.16 -5.82
N LYS A 236 -12.97 21.09 -4.85
CA LYS A 236 -13.45 19.81 -4.31
C LYS A 236 -14.34 19.12 -5.35
N VAL A 237 -14.12 17.82 -5.55
CA VAL A 237 -14.83 16.99 -6.53
C VAL A 237 -15.32 15.69 -5.90
N GLU A 238 -16.20 14.97 -6.63
CA GLU A 238 -16.53 13.60 -6.29
C GLU A 238 -15.26 12.72 -6.31
N PRO A 239 -15.17 11.71 -5.44
CA PRO A 239 -13.99 10.89 -5.32
C PRO A 239 -13.57 10.24 -6.64
N TYR A 240 -12.37 10.55 -7.11
CA TYR A 240 -11.70 9.88 -8.23
C TYR A 240 -10.72 8.88 -7.68
N VAL A 241 -10.84 7.60 -8.04
CA VAL A 241 -10.12 6.51 -7.38
C VAL A 241 -9.18 5.81 -8.35
N VAL A 242 -7.92 5.66 -7.92
CA VAL A 242 -6.88 4.94 -8.64
C VAL A 242 -6.37 3.81 -7.74
N TYR A 243 -6.31 2.58 -8.24
CA TYR A 243 -5.91 1.40 -7.46
C TYR A 243 -4.49 0.97 -7.80
N TYR A 244 -3.72 0.58 -6.81
CA TYR A 244 -2.40 -0.02 -7.00
C TYR A 244 -2.48 -1.54 -6.98
N TRP A 245 -1.92 -2.17 -7.99
CA TRP A 245 -1.77 -3.63 -8.06
C TRP A 245 -0.34 -4.01 -7.69
N LYS A 246 -0.15 -4.43 -6.45
CA LYS A 246 1.16 -4.64 -5.83
C LYS A 246 2.04 -5.66 -6.58
N GLU A 247 1.47 -6.81 -7.00
CA GLU A 247 2.23 -7.87 -7.68
C GLU A 247 2.72 -7.48 -9.08
N SER A 248 2.02 -6.56 -9.75
CA SER A 248 2.42 -6.08 -11.08
C SER A 248 3.22 -4.78 -11.01
N GLY A 249 3.20 -4.06 -9.88
CA GLY A 249 3.76 -2.72 -9.76
C GLY A 249 3.04 -1.66 -10.59
N MET A 250 1.78 -1.92 -10.97
CA MET A 250 0.98 -1.05 -11.85
C MET A 250 -0.11 -0.33 -11.08
N PHE A 251 -0.54 0.82 -11.59
CA PHE A 251 -1.80 1.43 -11.19
C PHE A 251 -2.93 1.06 -12.17
N ILE A 252 -4.14 1.00 -11.65
CA ILE A 252 -5.38 0.80 -12.40
C ILE A 252 -6.23 2.05 -12.23
N MET A 253 -6.53 2.72 -13.32
CA MET A 253 -7.30 3.94 -13.38
C MET A 253 -8.34 3.79 -14.49
N GLU A 254 -9.62 3.98 -14.17
CA GLU A 254 -10.73 3.83 -15.13
C GLU A 254 -10.73 2.48 -15.88
N GLY A 255 -10.32 1.40 -15.20
CA GLY A 255 -10.23 0.05 -15.75
C GLY A 255 -8.97 -0.25 -16.57
N GLU A 256 -8.13 0.75 -16.86
CA GLU A 256 -6.88 0.59 -17.62
C GLU A 256 -5.66 0.45 -16.71
N ASN A 257 -4.62 -0.21 -17.23
CA ASN A 257 -3.34 -0.40 -16.52
C ASN A 257 -2.33 0.67 -16.91
N TYR A 258 -1.61 1.18 -15.90
CA TYR A 258 -0.52 2.14 -16.06
C TYR A 258 0.74 1.53 -15.44
N ALA A 259 1.70 1.21 -16.28
CA ALA A 259 3.00 0.68 -15.85
C ALA A 259 3.94 1.81 -15.46
N ALA A 260 4.89 1.53 -14.57
CA ALA A 260 5.97 2.46 -14.29
C ALA A 260 6.86 2.60 -15.55
N ASP A 261 7.22 3.83 -15.89
CA ASP A 261 8.23 4.09 -16.91
C ASP A 261 9.58 3.54 -16.42
N MET A 262 10.29 2.83 -17.31
CA MET A 262 11.60 2.22 -17.03
C MET A 262 12.73 3.26 -17.11
#